data_70f4cca88788cee46b9ce5453dbe58ee
#
_entry.id   70f4cca88788cee46b9ce5453dbe58ee
#
_cell.length_a   1.000
_cell.length_b   1.000
_cell.length_c   1.000
_cell.angle_alpha   90.00
_cell.angle_beta   90.00
_cell.angle_gamma   90.00
#
_symmetry.space_group_name_H-M   'P 1'
#
loop_
_entity.id
_entity.type
_entity.pdbx_description
1 polymer ?
#
loop_
_entity_poly.entity_id
_entity_poly.type
_entity_poly.pdbx_seq_one_letter_code
_entity_poly.pdbx_strand_id
1 'polypeptide(L)'
;QSIYAFNGSDIGIISTFATRYKDATVFTLRKNYRSTKPILDLATKVIEYNERVYEKKLEVVRTENEHRPKLLAFNELFSQYEYISELISKSSTPHNDIAIIYRNNSSADGIEANLREFSIPAKRKGGMSFFDSVEVKFILDVLVMQITHNDMMAFIHVVEHGKGIGKAIAKDVFDALIKLGDGDLLKGLF
;
A
#
# COMPACT_ATOMS: atom_id res chain seq x y z
N GLN A 1 -17.58 -12.09 1.74
CA GLN A 1 -17.13 -11.08 0.77
C GLN A 1 -16.98 -9.67 1.38
N SER A 2 -17.23 -9.51 2.66
CA SER A 2 -17.01 -8.25 3.41
C SER A 2 -15.57 -8.17 3.89
N ILE A 3 -14.64 -7.89 2.96
CA ILE A 3 -13.21 -7.77 3.26
C ILE A 3 -12.85 -6.46 4.00
N TYR A 4 -13.82 -5.56 4.17
CA TYR A 4 -13.67 -4.27 4.85
C TYR A 4 -14.35 -4.23 6.23
N ALA A 5 -14.38 -5.36 6.94
CA ALA A 5 -14.96 -5.42 8.29
C ALA A 5 -14.33 -4.38 9.25
N PHE A 6 -13.02 -4.12 9.10
CA PHE A 6 -12.29 -3.09 9.84
C PHE A 6 -12.79 -1.65 9.58
N ASN A 7 -13.50 -1.43 8.46
CA ASN A 7 -14.16 -0.16 8.11
C ASN A 7 -15.68 -0.19 8.38
N GLY A 8 -16.16 -1.09 9.26
CA GLY A 8 -17.57 -1.19 9.62
C GLY A 8 -18.44 -1.96 8.61
N SER A 9 -17.83 -2.68 7.66
CA SER A 9 -18.59 -3.55 6.75
C SER A 9 -19.11 -4.77 7.51
N ASP A 10 -20.44 -4.92 7.54
CA ASP A 10 -21.13 -6.04 8.18
C ASP A 10 -21.91 -6.85 7.14
N ILE A 11 -21.57 -8.13 7.01
CA ILE A 11 -22.26 -9.08 6.14
C ILE A 11 -23.70 -9.33 6.60
N GLY A 12 -23.99 -9.14 7.89
CA GLY A 12 -25.31 -9.28 8.47
C GLY A 12 -26.34 -8.34 7.84
N ILE A 13 -25.93 -7.15 7.40
CA ILE A 13 -26.81 -6.18 6.76
C ILE A 13 -27.38 -6.75 5.46
N ILE A 14 -26.55 -7.37 4.62
CA ILE A 14 -26.99 -7.98 3.36
C ILE A 14 -27.74 -9.30 3.61
N SER A 15 -27.25 -10.13 4.52
CA SER A 15 -27.85 -11.43 4.79
C SER A 15 -29.26 -11.35 5.39
N THR A 16 -29.54 -10.30 6.17
CA THR A 16 -30.86 -10.07 6.78
C THR A 16 -31.76 -9.16 5.94
N PHE A 17 -31.31 -8.67 4.80
CA PHE A 17 -32.07 -7.71 3.99
C PHE A 17 -33.46 -8.25 3.59
N ALA A 18 -33.49 -9.44 2.99
CA ALA A 18 -34.75 -10.05 2.55
C ALA A 18 -35.71 -10.41 3.73
N THR A 19 -35.14 -10.60 4.93
CA THR A 19 -35.93 -10.84 6.14
C THR A 19 -36.55 -9.54 6.68
N ARG A 20 -35.84 -8.44 6.57
CA ARG A 20 -36.30 -7.10 7.00
C ARG A 20 -37.34 -6.51 6.04
N TYR A 21 -37.15 -6.74 4.75
CA TYR A 21 -38.01 -6.22 3.67
C TYR A 21 -38.71 -7.39 2.99
N LYS A 22 -39.95 -7.70 3.42
CA LYS A 22 -40.69 -8.88 2.98
C LYS A 22 -41.02 -8.88 1.48
N ASP A 23 -41.08 -7.71 0.86
CA ASP A 23 -41.35 -7.56 -0.59
C ASP A 23 -40.11 -7.56 -1.44
N ALA A 24 -38.94 -7.79 -0.83
CA ALA A 24 -37.67 -7.83 -1.55
C ALA A 24 -37.53 -9.11 -2.39
N THR A 25 -37.25 -8.94 -3.66
CA THR A 25 -36.90 -10.06 -4.57
C THR A 25 -35.40 -10.22 -4.67
N VAL A 26 -34.90 -11.44 -4.41
CA VAL A 26 -33.49 -11.75 -4.45
C VAL A 26 -33.09 -12.35 -5.79
N PHE A 27 -32.22 -11.68 -6.53
CA PHE A 27 -31.62 -12.18 -7.77
C PHE A 27 -30.15 -12.58 -7.53
N THR A 28 -29.79 -13.77 -7.98
CA THR A 28 -28.41 -14.27 -7.88
C THR A 28 -27.69 -14.13 -9.22
N LEU A 29 -26.67 -13.28 -9.26
CA LEU A 29 -25.77 -13.17 -10.41
C LEU A 29 -24.77 -14.32 -10.37
N ARG A 30 -24.85 -15.26 -11.32
CA ARG A 30 -24.03 -16.47 -11.36
C ARG A 30 -22.87 -16.39 -12.35
N LYS A 31 -23.00 -15.62 -13.43
CA LYS A 31 -22.00 -15.52 -14.48
C LYS A 31 -20.80 -14.68 -14.04
N ASN A 32 -19.60 -15.26 -14.15
CA ASN A 32 -18.33 -14.59 -13.87
C ASN A 32 -17.62 -14.29 -15.20
N TYR A 33 -17.48 -12.99 -15.50
CA TYR A 33 -16.82 -12.48 -16.69
C TYR A 33 -15.36 -12.00 -16.42
N ARG A 34 -14.93 -12.00 -15.15
CA ARG A 34 -13.63 -11.48 -14.73
C ARG A 34 -12.53 -12.52 -14.82
N SER A 35 -12.75 -13.68 -14.24
CA SER A 35 -11.72 -14.67 -13.99
C SER A 35 -11.92 -15.91 -14.83
N THR A 36 -10.80 -16.52 -15.24
CA THR A 36 -10.79 -17.83 -15.89
C THR A 36 -11.08 -18.94 -14.86
N LYS A 37 -11.38 -20.13 -15.34
CA LYS A 37 -11.77 -21.27 -14.50
C LYS A 37 -10.74 -21.63 -13.41
N PRO A 38 -9.42 -21.74 -13.68
CA PRO A 38 -8.44 -22.10 -12.65
C PRO A 38 -8.37 -21.08 -11.49
N ILE A 39 -8.57 -19.81 -11.78
CA ILE A 39 -8.58 -18.75 -10.76
C ILE A 39 -9.85 -18.85 -9.91
N LEU A 40 -11.00 -19.05 -10.55
CA LEU A 40 -12.27 -19.15 -9.85
C LEU A 40 -12.34 -20.40 -8.99
N ASP A 41 -11.82 -21.54 -9.48
CA ASP A 41 -11.76 -22.81 -8.73
C ASP A 41 -10.92 -22.63 -7.45
N LEU A 42 -9.75 -21.98 -7.53
CA LEU A 42 -8.92 -21.70 -6.37
C LEU A 42 -9.64 -20.77 -5.36
N ALA A 43 -10.23 -19.69 -5.85
CA ALA A 43 -10.98 -18.75 -5.01
C ALA A 43 -12.17 -19.41 -4.33
N THR A 44 -12.87 -20.31 -5.03
CA THR A 44 -14.00 -21.06 -4.49
C THR A 44 -13.53 -22.01 -3.39
N LYS A 45 -12.44 -22.74 -3.58
CA LYS A 45 -11.87 -23.64 -2.56
C LYS A 45 -11.48 -22.86 -1.28
N VAL A 46 -10.86 -21.69 -1.42
CA VAL A 46 -10.51 -20.84 -0.27
C VAL A 46 -11.75 -20.42 0.51
N ILE A 47 -12.82 -20.04 -0.19
CA ILE A 47 -14.02 -19.54 0.48
C ILE A 47 -14.91 -20.67 1.04
N GLU A 48 -14.72 -21.91 0.62
CA GLU A 48 -15.43 -23.09 1.13
C GLU A 48 -15.17 -23.37 2.62
N TYR A 49 -14.05 -22.90 3.14
CA TYR A 49 -13.74 -22.97 4.58
C TYR A 49 -14.56 -22.01 5.44
N ASN A 50 -15.28 -21.07 4.84
CA ASN A 50 -16.11 -20.11 5.57
C ASN A 50 -17.59 -20.54 5.54
N GLU A 51 -18.31 -20.26 6.60
CA GLU A 51 -19.77 -20.37 6.62
C GLU A 51 -20.39 -19.47 5.56
N ARG A 52 -21.25 -20.04 4.71
CA ARG A 52 -21.91 -19.31 3.64
C ARG A 52 -23.35 -19.04 4.00
N VAL A 53 -23.74 -17.78 3.95
CA VAL A 53 -25.15 -17.37 4.10
C VAL A 53 -25.96 -17.71 2.86
N TYR A 54 -25.32 -17.69 1.68
CA TYR A 54 -25.94 -18.04 0.40
C TYR A 54 -25.04 -18.98 -0.39
N GLU A 55 -25.60 -20.12 -0.79
CA GLU A 55 -24.92 -20.99 -1.75
C GLU A 55 -24.97 -20.36 -3.15
N LYS A 56 -23.79 -20.08 -3.70
CA LYS A 56 -23.64 -19.50 -5.02
C LYS A 56 -22.64 -20.30 -5.83
N LYS A 57 -23.13 -20.99 -6.85
CA LYS A 57 -22.28 -21.61 -7.86
C LYS A 57 -22.02 -20.59 -8.97
N LEU A 58 -20.75 -20.23 -9.19
CA LEU A 58 -20.36 -19.30 -10.23
C LEU A 58 -20.04 -20.06 -11.51
N GLU A 59 -20.55 -19.56 -12.64
CA GLU A 59 -20.31 -20.06 -13.98
C GLU A 59 -19.26 -19.16 -14.66
N VAL A 60 -18.19 -19.77 -15.16
CA VAL A 60 -17.14 -19.05 -15.87
C VAL A 60 -17.59 -18.82 -17.30
N VAL A 61 -17.52 -17.55 -17.72
CA VAL A 61 -17.80 -17.17 -19.11
C VAL A 61 -16.50 -16.96 -19.90
N ARG A 62 -15.43 -16.58 -19.22
CA ARG A 62 -14.13 -16.31 -19.82
C ARG A 62 -13.32 -17.59 -19.99
N THR A 63 -13.05 -18.00 -21.23
CA THR A 63 -12.32 -19.23 -21.57
C THR A 63 -10.90 -18.98 -22.06
N GLU A 64 -10.51 -17.73 -22.27
CA GLU A 64 -9.20 -17.35 -22.80
C GLU A 64 -8.09 -17.45 -21.74
N ASN A 65 -6.90 -17.89 -22.16
CA ASN A 65 -5.67 -17.88 -21.33
C ASN A 65 -5.84 -18.53 -19.94
N GLU A 66 -6.14 -19.81 -19.92
CA GLU A 66 -6.34 -20.57 -18.65
C GLU A 66 -5.02 -20.84 -17.89
N HIS A 67 -4.29 -19.79 -17.55
CA HIS A 67 -3.11 -19.95 -16.68
C HIS A 67 -3.51 -20.33 -15.27
N ARG A 68 -2.82 -21.33 -14.73
CA ARG A 68 -3.04 -21.77 -13.35
C ARG A 68 -2.35 -20.85 -12.37
N PRO A 69 -3.01 -20.47 -11.26
CA PRO A 69 -2.35 -19.78 -10.16
C PRO A 69 -1.15 -20.57 -9.63
N LYS A 70 -0.06 -19.87 -9.30
CA LYS A 70 1.13 -20.47 -8.70
C LYS A 70 1.28 -19.96 -7.27
N LEU A 71 1.62 -20.84 -6.35
CA LEU A 71 2.02 -20.49 -4.99
C LEU A 71 3.53 -20.63 -4.89
N LEU A 72 4.18 -19.57 -4.45
CA LEU A 72 5.63 -19.51 -4.27
C LEU A 72 5.91 -19.14 -2.82
N ALA A 73 6.86 -19.81 -2.21
CA ALA A 73 7.35 -19.52 -0.87
C ALA A 73 8.80 -19.07 -0.94
N PHE A 74 9.14 -18.06 -0.19
CA PHE A 74 10.50 -17.51 -0.11
C PHE A 74 10.94 -17.48 1.36
N ASN A 75 12.20 -17.74 1.60
CA ASN A 75 12.78 -17.67 2.94
C ASN A 75 13.08 -16.22 3.35
N GLU A 76 13.29 -15.34 2.37
CA GLU A 76 13.66 -13.95 2.59
C GLU A 76 12.78 -13.02 1.74
N LEU A 77 12.43 -11.86 2.32
CA LEU A 77 11.62 -10.84 1.62
C LEU A 77 12.34 -10.29 0.38
N PHE A 78 13.65 -10.11 0.45
CA PHE A 78 14.41 -9.59 -0.69
C PHE A 78 14.32 -10.50 -1.90
N SER A 79 14.48 -11.82 -1.71
CA SER A 79 14.32 -12.82 -2.78
C SER A 79 12.91 -12.80 -3.40
N GLN A 80 11.89 -12.48 -2.60
CA GLN A 80 10.54 -12.29 -3.12
C GLN A 80 10.45 -11.05 -4.04
N TYR A 81 11.05 -9.94 -3.63
CA TYR A 81 11.03 -8.71 -4.42
C TYR A 81 11.77 -8.87 -5.74
N GLU A 82 12.95 -9.47 -5.69
CA GLU A 82 13.77 -9.78 -6.86
C GLU A 82 13.03 -10.68 -7.86
N TYR A 83 12.43 -11.76 -7.35
CA TYR A 83 11.61 -12.65 -8.18
C TYR A 83 10.45 -11.92 -8.88
N ILE A 84 9.74 -11.04 -8.17
CA ILE A 84 8.64 -10.26 -8.75
C ILE A 84 9.17 -9.38 -9.90
N SER A 85 10.26 -8.66 -9.67
CA SER A 85 10.86 -7.78 -10.67
C SER A 85 11.36 -8.56 -11.89
N GLU A 86 12.03 -9.68 -11.68
CA GLU A 86 12.44 -10.58 -12.76
C GLU A 86 11.24 -11.14 -13.55
N LEU A 87 10.20 -11.57 -12.86
CA LEU A 87 8.99 -12.09 -13.50
C LEU A 87 8.36 -11.05 -14.43
N ILE A 88 8.28 -9.80 -13.97
CA ILE A 88 7.72 -8.69 -14.75
C ILE A 88 8.65 -8.34 -15.92
N SER A 89 9.95 -8.26 -15.71
CA SER A 89 10.92 -7.92 -16.75
C SER A 89 10.94 -8.95 -17.91
N LYS A 90 10.67 -10.22 -17.59
CA LYS A 90 10.59 -11.32 -18.56
C LYS A 90 9.19 -11.49 -19.18
N SER A 91 8.19 -10.74 -18.71
CA SER A 91 6.82 -10.85 -19.18
C SER A 91 6.61 -10.11 -20.49
N SER A 92 5.86 -10.70 -21.42
CA SER A 92 5.36 -10.03 -22.62
C SER A 92 4.09 -9.19 -22.37
N THR A 93 3.53 -9.25 -21.16
CA THR A 93 2.35 -8.48 -20.80
C THR A 93 2.73 -7.01 -20.61
N PRO A 94 1.98 -6.06 -21.18
CA PRO A 94 2.22 -4.63 -20.96
C PRO A 94 2.19 -4.31 -19.46
N HIS A 95 3.12 -3.47 -18.98
CA HIS A 95 3.23 -3.15 -17.54
C HIS A 95 1.92 -2.57 -16.98
N ASN A 96 1.13 -1.85 -17.78
CA ASN A 96 -0.16 -1.31 -17.37
C ASN A 96 -1.22 -2.38 -17.07
N ASP A 97 -1.02 -3.60 -17.56
CA ASP A 97 -1.93 -4.72 -17.37
C ASP A 97 -1.46 -5.66 -16.25
N ILE A 98 -0.34 -5.32 -15.59
CA ILE A 98 0.21 -6.05 -14.46
C ILE A 98 -0.14 -5.31 -13.16
N ALA A 99 -0.65 -6.03 -12.16
CA ALA A 99 -0.91 -5.50 -10.84
C ALA A 99 -0.25 -6.36 -9.76
N ILE A 100 0.44 -5.69 -8.83
CA ILE A 100 0.98 -6.33 -7.62
C ILE A 100 0.07 -5.94 -6.46
N ILE A 101 -0.51 -6.95 -5.79
CA ILE A 101 -1.39 -6.76 -4.65
C ILE A 101 -0.65 -7.18 -3.38
N TYR A 102 -0.62 -6.33 -2.38
CA TYR A 102 0.04 -6.55 -1.10
C TYR A 102 -0.88 -6.29 0.08
N ARG A 103 -0.59 -6.89 1.21
CA ARG A 103 -1.39 -6.74 2.44
C ARG A 103 -1.07 -5.45 3.19
N ASN A 104 0.20 -5.14 3.35
CA ASN A 104 0.70 -4.03 4.15
C ASN A 104 1.49 -3.04 3.30
N ASN A 105 1.40 -1.76 3.63
CA ASN A 105 2.13 -0.72 2.90
C ASN A 105 3.65 -0.90 2.96
N SER A 106 4.19 -1.41 4.07
CA SER A 106 5.62 -1.72 4.22
C SER A 106 6.12 -2.75 3.19
N SER A 107 5.30 -3.71 2.79
CA SER A 107 5.66 -4.66 1.71
C SER A 107 5.80 -3.98 0.36
N ALA A 108 5.04 -2.90 0.13
CA ALA A 108 5.10 -2.15 -1.12
C ALA A 108 6.42 -1.39 -1.27
N ASP A 109 7.02 -0.95 -0.17
CA ASP A 109 8.24 -0.14 -0.21
C ASP A 109 9.41 -0.94 -0.78
N GLY A 110 9.60 -2.18 -0.33
CA GLY A 110 10.64 -3.08 -0.87
C GLY A 110 10.39 -3.49 -2.32
N ILE A 111 9.12 -3.74 -2.70
CA ILE A 111 8.76 -4.04 -4.07
C ILE A 111 9.03 -2.83 -4.98
N GLU A 112 8.64 -1.63 -4.57
CA GLU A 112 8.84 -0.40 -5.34
C GLU A 112 10.34 -0.10 -5.53
N ALA A 113 11.15 -0.26 -4.48
CA ALA A 113 12.59 -0.08 -4.56
C ALA A 113 13.22 -1.04 -5.58
N ASN A 114 12.88 -2.33 -5.50
CA ASN A 114 13.44 -3.34 -6.39
C ASN A 114 12.97 -3.17 -7.85
N LEU A 115 11.70 -2.79 -8.09
CA LEU A 115 11.22 -2.47 -9.43
C LEU A 115 12.00 -1.31 -10.07
N ARG A 116 12.42 -0.31 -9.28
CA ARG A 116 13.27 0.79 -9.76
C ARG A 116 14.67 0.32 -10.15
N GLU A 117 15.28 -0.60 -9.40
CA GLU A 117 16.57 -1.19 -9.76
C GLU A 117 16.49 -1.90 -11.13
N PHE A 118 15.38 -2.55 -11.41
CA PHE A 118 15.10 -3.17 -12.71
C PHE A 118 14.61 -2.18 -13.78
N SER A 119 14.55 -0.88 -13.49
CA SER A 119 14.03 0.15 -14.39
C SER A 119 12.57 -0.10 -14.84
N ILE A 120 11.76 -0.74 -14.00
CA ILE A 120 10.36 -1.04 -14.25
C ILE A 120 9.50 0.09 -13.66
N PRO A 121 8.79 0.88 -14.49
CA PRO A 121 7.93 1.93 -14.00
C PRO A 121 6.72 1.34 -13.27
N ALA A 122 6.49 1.76 -12.04
CA ALA A 122 5.35 1.35 -11.22
C ALA A 122 4.63 2.55 -10.63
N LYS A 123 3.30 2.44 -10.51
CA LYS A 123 2.46 3.44 -9.84
C LYS A 123 1.74 2.80 -8.66
N ARG A 124 2.07 3.27 -7.46
CA ARG A 124 1.36 2.88 -6.24
C ARG A 124 -0.04 3.51 -6.19
N LYS A 125 -1.06 2.69 -5.93
CA LYS A 125 -2.41 3.17 -5.66
C LYS A 125 -2.72 2.99 -4.19
N GLY A 126 -3.01 4.08 -3.50
CA GLY A 126 -3.28 4.10 -2.06
C GLY A 126 -1.99 4.05 -1.23
N GLY A 127 -2.05 4.63 -0.04
CA GLY A 127 -0.89 4.79 0.83
C GLY A 127 0.02 5.97 0.45
N MET A 128 0.94 6.30 1.36
CA MET A 128 1.99 7.29 1.07
C MET A 128 3.12 6.63 0.28
N SER A 129 3.75 7.39 -0.60
CA SER A 129 4.98 6.96 -1.29
C SER A 129 6.08 6.68 -0.25
N PHE A 130 7.05 5.82 -0.59
CA PHE A 130 8.23 5.59 0.25
C PHE A 130 8.89 6.91 0.68
N PHE A 131 9.05 7.85 -0.26
CA PHE A 131 9.64 9.16 0.03
C PHE A 131 8.74 10.09 0.86
N ASP A 132 7.47 9.77 1.00
CA ASP A 132 6.51 10.52 1.83
C ASP A 132 6.40 9.96 3.26
N SER A 133 7.07 8.83 3.55
CA SER A 133 7.11 8.28 4.91
C SER A 133 7.83 9.23 5.85
N VAL A 134 7.39 9.27 7.11
CA VAL A 134 7.94 10.17 8.12
C VAL A 134 9.44 9.92 8.34
N GLU A 135 9.83 8.64 8.33
CA GLU A 135 11.21 8.21 8.54
C GLU A 135 12.14 8.68 7.42
N VAL A 136 11.68 8.54 6.17
CA VAL A 136 12.47 8.96 5.00
C VAL A 136 12.55 10.48 4.94
N LYS A 137 11.45 11.19 5.19
CA LYS A 137 11.46 12.65 5.27
C LYS A 137 12.40 13.15 6.35
N PHE A 138 12.39 12.54 7.53
CA PHE A 138 13.31 12.90 8.59
C PHE A 138 14.78 12.81 8.15
N ILE A 139 15.16 11.70 7.49
CA ILE A 139 16.54 11.52 6.99
C ILE A 139 16.85 12.57 5.90
N LEU A 140 15.91 12.80 4.98
CA LEU A 140 16.11 13.81 3.92
C LEU A 140 16.25 15.20 4.50
N ASP A 141 15.44 15.58 5.51
CA ASP A 141 15.52 16.88 6.17
C ASP A 141 16.86 17.06 6.89
N VAL A 142 17.38 16.01 7.54
CA VAL A 142 18.74 16.04 8.11
C VAL A 142 19.80 16.26 7.03
N LEU A 143 19.69 15.61 5.87
CA LEU A 143 20.62 15.81 4.74
C LEU A 143 20.47 17.21 4.14
N VAL A 144 19.25 17.72 4.01
CA VAL A 144 18.99 19.09 3.54
C VAL A 144 19.67 20.12 4.46
N MET A 145 19.56 19.94 5.78
CA MET A 145 20.23 20.82 6.76
C MET A 145 21.76 20.79 6.64
N GLN A 146 22.37 19.70 6.16
CA GLN A 146 23.81 19.64 5.90
C GLN A 146 24.23 20.46 4.68
N ILE A 147 23.34 20.61 3.69
CA ILE A 147 23.60 21.31 2.43
C ILE A 147 23.14 22.76 2.52
N THR A 148 21.95 22.96 3.08
CA THR A 148 21.29 24.27 3.22
C THR A 148 21.06 24.54 4.71
N HIS A 149 22.07 25.06 5.37
CA HIS A 149 22.11 25.20 6.83
C HIS A 149 20.94 26.00 7.41
N ASN A 150 20.40 26.94 6.65
CA ASN A 150 19.33 27.84 7.09
C ASN A 150 17.93 27.39 6.61
N ASP A 151 17.75 26.13 6.25
CA ASP A 151 16.42 25.62 5.88
C ASP A 151 15.54 25.45 7.14
N MET A 152 14.67 26.43 7.35
CA MET A 152 13.77 26.48 8.51
C MET A 152 12.79 25.27 8.50
N MET A 153 12.33 24.84 7.33
CA MET A 153 11.34 23.75 7.27
C MET A 153 11.98 22.42 7.61
N ALA A 154 13.16 22.14 7.07
CA ALA A 154 13.93 20.96 7.41
C ALA A 154 14.26 20.92 8.91
N PHE A 155 14.70 22.07 9.49
CA PHE A 155 14.96 22.18 10.91
C PHE A 155 13.72 21.88 11.76
N ILE A 156 12.59 22.54 11.46
CA ILE A 156 11.34 22.32 12.20
C ILE A 156 10.92 20.86 12.14
N HIS A 157 10.95 20.23 10.96
CA HIS A 157 10.57 18.82 10.81
C HIS A 157 11.48 17.87 11.61
N VAL A 158 12.77 18.13 11.68
CA VAL A 158 13.70 17.32 12.49
C VAL A 158 13.45 17.51 13.96
N VAL A 159 13.32 18.74 14.42
CA VAL A 159 13.24 19.07 15.85
C VAL A 159 11.86 18.71 16.44
N GLU A 160 10.78 18.78 15.67
CA GLU A 160 9.43 18.39 16.13
C GLU A 160 9.30 16.89 16.49
N HIS A 161 10.26 16.04 16.13
CA HIS A 161 10.32 14.66 16.59
C HIS A 161 10.75 14.54 18.06
N GLY A 162 11.30 15.62 18.65
CA GLY A 162 11.64 15.68 20.05
C GLY A 162 10.41 15.68 20.95
N LYS A 163 10.47 14.92 22.04
CA LYS A 163 9.35 14.82 22.97
C LYS A 163 8.98 16.18 23.55
N GLY A 164 7.74 16.61 23.32
CA GLY A 164 7.21 17.88 23.83
C GLY A 164 7.54 19.11 22.98
N ILE A 165 8.16 18.93 21.81
CA ILE A 165 8.49 20.01 20.89
C ILE A 165 7.47 20.01 19.76
N GLY A 166 6.60 21.02 19.72
CA GLY A 166 5.71 21.26 18.59
C GLY A 166 6.30 22.26 17.60
N LYS A 167 5.65 22.45 16.46
CA LYS A 167 6.10 23.34 15.37
C LYS A 167 6.38 24.77 15.83
N ALA A 168 5.57 25.31 16.75
CA ALA A 168 5.77 26.66 17.28
C ALA A 168 7.09 26.75 18.05
N ILE A 169 7.33 25.82 18.98
CA ILE A 169 8.57 25.77 19.76
C ILE A 169 9.78 25.57 18.85
N ALA A 170 9.69 24.65 17.88
CA ALA A 170 10.77 24.40 16.93
C ALA A 170 11.11 25.65 16.11
N LYS A 171 10.10 26.43 15.72
CA LYS A 171 10.30 27.72 15.03
C LYS A 171 10.97 28.75 15.94
N ASP A 172 10.51 28.88 17.19
CA ASP A 172 11.11 29.85 18.15
C ASP A 172 12.58 29.48 18.41
N VAL A 173 12.90 28.18 18.50
CA VAL A 173 14.29 27.72 18.63
C VAL A 173 15.12 28.07 17.39
N PHE A 174 14.56 27.85 16.19
CA PHE A 174 15.23 28.22 14.94
C PHE A 174 15.55 29.71 14.90
N ASP A 175 14.55 30.57 15.17
CA ASP A 175 14.70 32.00 15.13
C ASP A 175 15.74 32.49 16.18
N ALA A 176 15.77 31.88 17.35
CA ALA A 176 16.78 32.17 18.37
C ALA A 176 18.19 31.78 17.93
N LEU A 177 18.37 30.61 17.32
CA LEU A 177 19.67 30.14 16.83
C LEU A 177 20.19 30.98 15.67
N ILE A 178 19.33 31.37 14.73
CA ILE A 178 19.70 32.28 13.63
C ILE A 178 20.17 33.64 14.20
N LYS A 179 19.50 34.12 15.21
CA LYS A 179 19.88 35.40 15.86
C LYS A 179 21.22 35.29 16.60
N LEU A 180 21.46 34.19 17.30
CA LEU A 180 22.73 33.93 18.01
C LEU A 180 23.90 33.70 17.05
N GLY A 181 23.64 33.08 15.90
CA GLY A 181 24.64 32.80 14.88
C GLY A 181 24.85 33.91 13.83
N ASP A 182 24.27 35.10 14.05
CA ASP A 182 24.38 36.22 13.10
C ASP A 182 23.90 35.85 11.68
N GLY A 183 22.78 35.13 11.59
CA GLY A 183 22.19 34.67 10.35
C GLY A 183 22.61 33.26 9.88
N ASP A 184 23.39 32.57 10.70
CA ASP A 184 23.85 31.21 10.38
C ASP A 184 23.44 30.24 11.50
N LEU A 185 22.62 29.23 11.16
CA LEU A 185 22.10 28.25 12.11
C LEU A 185 23.22 27.45 12.80
N LEU A 186 24.24 27.02 12.06
CA LEU A 186 25.34 26.25 12.64
C LEU A 186 26.16 27.05 13.63
N LYS A 187 26.41 28.31 13.34
CA LYS A 187 27.09 29.22 14.28
C LYS A 187 26.27 29.48 15.54
N GLY A 188 24.95 29.43 15.45
CA GLY A 188 24.08 29.57 16.60
C GLY A 188 24.02 28.34 17.48
N LEU A 189 24.41 27.17 16.98
CA LEU A 189 24.46 25.91 17.70
C LEU A 189 25.75 25.69 18.50
N PHE A 190 26.83 26.33 18.10
CA PHE A 190 28.17 26.23 18.71
C PHE A 190 28.68 27.60 19.21
#